data_4571fa4695ec553318a73ad20dc42eab
#
_entry.id   4571fa4695ec553318a73ad20dc42eab
#
_cell.length_a   1.000
_cell.length_b   1.000
_cell.length_c   1.000
_cell.angle_alpha   90.00
_cell.angle_beta   90.00
_cell.angle_gamma   90.00
#
_symmetry.space_group_name_H-M   'P 1'
#
loop_
_entity.id
_entity.type
_entity.pdbx_description
1 polymer ?
#
loop_
_entity_poly.entity_id
_entity_poly.type
_entity_poly.pdbx_seq_one_letter_code
_entity_poly.pdbx_strand_id
1 'polypeptide(L)'
;YSEDEIKKVIKPIKFYHKNDTIKPNIILFILESMGREYWGSLNQKNNIDNFISYTPFLDSLSRESLIFPNFYANSRKSIHGMPAILAGIPSFETAYTSSAYSNQPVESVVSIANKMGYNTSFFHGAPNGSMGFLGFSKILGFNNYYGKDEYNNDSDYDGYWGIWDLPFLKFTKEVIDQKNEPFFSTIFTVTSHEPYV
;
A
#
# COMPACT_ATOMS: atom_id res chain seq x y z
N TYR A 1 29.74 15.57 1.73
CA TYR A 1 29.15 15.53 0.38
C TYR A 1 28.66 16.93 0.01
N SER A 2 28.91 17.37 -1.21
CA SER A 2 28.35 18.62 -1.73
C SER A 2 26.84 18.49 -1.97
N GLU A 3 26.13 19.65 -2.01
CA GLU A 3 24.69 19.66 -2.34
C GLU A 3 24.39 19.01 -3.69
N ASP A 4 25.31 19.16 -4.66
CA ASP A 4 25.15 18.57 -6.00
C ASP A 4 25.36 17.06 -6.03
N GLU A 5 26.24 16.51 -5.19
CA GLU A 5 26.39 15.07 -5.01
C GLU A 5 25.16 14.47 -4.34
N ILE A 6 24.62 15.14 -3.32
CA ILE A 6 23.40 14.73 -2.65
C ILE A 6 22.22 14.78 -3.62
N LYS A 7 22.06 15.85 -4.41
CA LYS A 7 20.99 15.97 -5.42
C LYS A 7 21.04 14.87 -6.47
N LYS A 8 22.21 14.45 -6.92
CA LYS A 8 22.37 13.34 -7.89
C LYS A 8 21.90 12.00 -7.34
N VAL A 9 22.06 11.77 -6.04
CA VAL A 9 21.65 10.53 -5.38
C VAL A 9 20.15 10.54 -5.04
N ILE A 10 19.65 11.67 -4.52
CA ILE A 10 18.27 11.78 -4.04
C ILE A 10 17.27 12.02 -5.17
N LYS A 11 17.67 12.69 -6.25
CA LYS A 11 16.84 12.98 -7.41
C LYS A 11 17.49 12.48 -8.71
N PRO A 12 17.57 11.18 -8.95
CA PRO A 12 18.00 10.66 -10.23
C PRO A 12 16.98 11.07 -11.29
N ILE A 13 17.23 12.13 -12.02
CA ILE A 13 16.38 12.54 -13.14
C ILE A 13 16.60 11.54 -14.27
N LYS A 14 15.58 10.77 -14.60
CA LYS A 14 15.55 9.90 -15.76
C LYS A 14 14.60 10.51 -16.79
N PHE A 15 15.09 10.68 -18.01
CA PHE A 15 14.26 11.10 -19.14
C PHE A 15 13.73 9.85 -19.83
N TYR A 16 12.42 9.73 -19.93
CA TYR A 16 11.75 8.71 -20.72
C TYR A 16 11.19 9.35 -21.99
N HIS A 17 11.24 8.64 -23.12
CA HIS A 17 10.55 9.09 -24.31
C HIS A 17 9.05 9.11 -24.00
N LYS A 18 8.44 10.28 -24.27
CA LYS A 18 7.00 10.47 -24.11
C LYS A 18 6.30 9.85 -25.32
N ASN A 19 5.99 8.56 -25.24
CA ASN A 19 5.02 7.98 -26.15
C ASN A 19 3.62 8.25 -25.60
N ASP A 20 2.64 8.45 -26.49
CA ASP A 20 1.23 8.54 -26.09
C ASP A 20 0.85 7.28 -25.36
N THR A 21 0.74 7.40 -24.05
CA THR A 21 0.66 6.26 -23.17
C THR A 21 -0.78 5.89 -22.91
N ILE A 22 -1.07 4.63 -23.13
CA ILE A 22 -2.22 3.98 -22.50
C ILE A 22 -2.09 4.23 -21.00
N LYS A 23 -3.14 4.73 -20.39
CA LYS A 23 -3.22 4.92 -18.94
C LYS A 23 -3.83 3.66 -18.30
N PRO A 24 -3.02 2.69 -17.83
CA PRO A 24 -3.56 1.48 -17.24
C PRO A 24 -4.23 1.79 -15.92
N ASN A 25 -5.25 1.01 -15.55
CA ASN A 25 -5.73 1.00 -14.18
C ASN A 25 -4.66 0.43 -13.25
N ILE A 26 -4.53 1.00 -12.06
CA ILE A 26 -3.49 0.64 -11.09
C ILE A 26 -4.17 0.19 -9.79
N ILE A 27 -3.83 -1.01 -9.33
CA ILE A 27 -4.20 -1.50 -8.00
C ILE A 27 -2.91 -1.78 -7.24
N LEU A 28 -2.72 -1.10 -6.12
CA LEU A 28 -1.59 -1.26 -5.22
C LEU A 28 -2.05 -1.98 -3.95
N PHE A 29 -1.57 -3.21 -3.74
CA PHE A 29 -1.76 -3.92 -2.48
C PHE A 29 -0.61 -3.64 -1.51
N ILE A 30 -0.95 -3.26 -0.29
CA ILE A 30 -0.05 -3.23 0.87
C ILE A 30 -0.53 -4.35 1.79
N LEU A 31 0.24 -5.44 1.85
CA LEU A 31 -0.13 -6.63 2.62
C LEU A 31 0.42 -6.54 4.04
N GLU A 32 -0.48 -6.55 5.02
CA GLU A 32 -0.11 -6.54 6.44
C GLU A 32 0.64 -7.83 6.83
N SER A 33 1.72 -7.69 7.56
CA SER A 33 2.51 -8.79 8.16
C SER A 33 2.96 -9.90 7.20
N MET A 34 2.98 -9.63 5.88
CA MET A 34 3.40 -10.60 4.87
C MET A 34 4.91 -10.55 4.63
N GLY A 35 5.68 -10.99 5.63
CA GLY A 35 7.13 -11.09 5.55
C GLY A 35 7.60 -12.12 4.50
N ARG A 36 8.83 -11.93 4.03
CA ARG A 36 9.45 -12.78 3.00
C ARG A 36 9.43 -14.27 3.37
N GLU A 37 9.55 -14.59 4.66
CA GLU A 37 9.57 -15.94 5.20
C GLU A 37 8.34 -16.78 4.86
N TYR A 38 7.20 -16.13 4.58
CA TYR A 38 5.94 -16.82 4.24
C TYR A 38 5.79 -17.13 2.74
N TRP A 39 6.67 -16.58 1.90
CA TRP A 39 6.54 -16.69 0.44
C TRP A 39 7.35 -17.86 -0.11
N GLY A 40 6.68 -18.86 -0.66
CA GLY A 40 7.36 -20.00 -1.28
C GLY A 40 8.25 -19.59 -2.44
N SER A 41 7.79 -18.72 -3.33
CA SER A 41 8.55 -18.23 -4.48
C SER A 41 9.84 -17.50 -4.11
N LEU A 42 9.90 -16.85 -2.95
CA LEU A 42 11.08 -16.12 -2.47
C LEU A 42 12.04 -16.99 -1.66
N ASN A 43 11.62 -18.21 -1.29
CA ASN A 43 12.38 -19.13 -0.43
C ASN A 43 12.85 -20.41 -1.13
N GLN A 44 12.61 -20.57 -2.42
CA GLN A 44 12.96 -21.77 -3.19
C GLN A 44 14.45 -22.18 -3.11
N LYS A 45 15.34 -21.22 -2.86
CA LYS A 45 16.80 -21.45 -2.76
C LYS A 45 17.29 -21.70 -1.33
N ASN A 46 16.42 -21.58 -0.34
CA ASN A 46 16.84 -21.56 1.06
C ASN A 46 16.89 -22.96 1.71
N ASN A 47 16.57 -24.04 0.96
CA ASN A 47 16.60 -25.43 1.43
C ASN A 47 16.06 -25.61 2.86
N ILE A 48 14.91 -25.00 3.13
CA ILE A 48 14.25 -25.12 4.45
C ILE A 48 13.55 -26.49 4.47
N ASP A 49 13.99 -27.38 5.36
CA ASP A 49 13.40 -28.69 5.51
C ASP A 49 11.90 -28.58 5.83
N ASN A 50 11.08 -29.33 5.07
CA ASN A 50 9.63 -29.38 5.22
C ASN A 50 8.91 -28.02 5.06
N PHE A 51 9.51 -27.05 4.38
CA PHE A 51 8.85 -25.77 4.11
C PHE A 51 7.63 -25.98 3.23
N ILE A 52 6.48 -25.53 3.72
CA ILE A 52 5.21 -25.46 2.97
C ILE A 52 4.90 -23.98 2.77
N SER A 53 4.68 -23.58 1.52
CA SER A 53 4.30 -22.21 1.23
C SER A 53 2.92 -21.88 1.80
N TYR A 54 2.84 -20.76 2.50
CA TYR A 54 1.58 -20.19 2.98
C TYR A 54 0.89 -19.30 1.93
N THR A 55 1.53 -19.08 0.78
CA THR A 55 1.07 -18.17 -0.26
C THR A 55 0.99 -18.81 -1.64
N PRO A 56 0.32 -19.98 -1.82
CA PRO A 56 0.37 -20.73 -3.08
C PRO A 56 -0.16 -19.95 -4.29
N PHE A 57 -1.18 -19.11 -4.10
CA PHE A 57 -1.71 -18.24 -5.15
C PHE A 57 -0.70 -17.17 -5.56
N LEU A 58 -0.11 -16.47 -4.58
CA LEU A 58 0.90 -15.43 -4.84
C LEU A 58 2.17 -16.02 -5.44
N ASP A 59 2.54 -17.25 -5.07
CA ASP A 59 3.65 -17.96 -5.68
C ASP A 59 3.38 -18.28 -7.15
N SER A 60 2.14 -18.63 -7.49
CA SER A 60 1.73 -18.82 -8.89
C SER A 60 1.78 -17.52 -9.67
N LEU A 61 1.21 -16.44 -9.11
CA LEU A 61 1.21 -15.12 -9.72
C LEU A 61 2.64 -14.59 -9.94
N SER A 62 3.53 -14.87 -8.99
CA SER A 62 4.92 -14.42 -9.06
C SER A 62 5.69 -14.97 -10.26
N ARG A 63 5.29 -16.15 -10.80
CA ARG A 63 5.94 -16.75 -11.98
C ARG A 63 5.65 -15.99 -13.27
N GLU A 64 4.57 -15.21 -13.28
CA GLU A 64 4.12 -14.40 -14.43
C GLU A 64 4.34 -12.90 -14.20
N SER A 65 5.08 -12.54 -13.14
CA SER A 65 5.22 -11.17 -12.66
C SER A 65 6.68 -10.76 -12.57
N LEU A 66 6.92 -9.44 -12.53
CA LEU A 66 8.22 -8.89 -12.17
C LEU A 66 8.41 -8.95 -10.65
N ILE A 67 9.45 -9.61 -10.19
CA ILE A 67 9.79 -9.77 -8.78
C ILE A 67 11.05 -8.97 -8.45
N PHE A 68 11.04 -8.32 -7.27
CA PHE A 68 12.18 -7.60 -6.71
C PHE A 68 12.68 -8.33 -5.45
N PRO A 69 13.58 -9.34 -5.57
CA PRO A 69 13.95 -10.21 -4.46
C PRO A 69 14.72 -9.49 -3.34
N ASN A 70 15.29 -8.33 -3.64
CA ASN A 70 16.04 -7.49 -2.70
C ASN A 70 15.27 -6.20 -2.35
N PHE A 71 13.96 -6.27 -2.28
CA PHE A 71 13.12 -5.17 -1.83
C PHE A 71 12.94 -5.24 -0.31
N TYR A 72 13.16 -4.12 0.38
CA TYR A 72 13.13 -4.05 1.84
C TYR A 72 12.08 -3.04 2.29
N ALA A 73 11.33 -3.40 3.34
CA ALA A 73 10.44 -2.46 4.01
C ALA A 73 11.26 -1.35 4.68
N ASN A 74 10.74 -0.12 4.67
CA ASN A 74 11.38 1.03 5.30
C ASN A 74 11.33 0.96 6.84
N SER A 75 10.39 0.20 7.40
CA SER A 75 10.21 0.03 8.85
C SER A 75 9.61 -1.32 9.17
N ARG A 76 9.57 -1.64 10.48
CA ARG A 76 8.92 -2.83 11.04
C ARG A 76 7.46 -2.59 11.45
N LYS A 77 6.95 -1.36 11.31
CA LYS A 77 5.58 -0.99 11.72
C LYS A 77 4.78 -0.51 10.52
N SER A 78 3.57 -0.99 10.37
CA SER A 78 2.65 -0.69 9.27
C SER A 78 2.36 0.80 9.12
N ILE A 79 2.29 1.53 10.23
CA ILE A 79 2.05 2.97 10.24
C ILE A 79 3.08 3.78 9.44
N HIS A 80 4.30 3.25 9.26
CA HIS A 80 5.34 3.85 8.42
C HIS A 80 5.23 3.42 6.95
N GLY A 81 4.48 2.35 6.66
CA GLY A 81 4.37 1.78 5.32
C GLY A 81 3.69 2.71 4.33
N MET A 82 2.52 3.25 4.70
CA MET A 82 1.76 4.16 3.83
C MET A 82 2.55 5.41 3.43
N PRO A 83 3.18 6.18 4.35
CA PRO A 83 4.02 7.32 3.99
C PRO A 83 5.22 6.94 3.12
N ALA A 84 5.88 5.83 3.42
CA ALA A 84 7.06 5.38 2.68
C ALA A 84 6.72 4.96 1.24
N ILE A 85 5.65 4.19 1.05
CA ILE A 85 5.25 3.65 -0.25
C ILE A 85 4.66 4.74 -1.14
N LEU A 86 3.77 5.58 -0.59
CA LEU A 86 2.99 6.53 -1.38
C LEU A 86 3.66 7.91 -1.55
N ALA A 87 4.57 8.28 -0.64
CA ALA A 87 5.20 9.59 -0.65
C ALA A 87 6.74 9.56 -0.51
N GLY A 88 7.36 8.37 -0.42
CA GLY A 88 8.81 8.25 -0.26
C GLY A 88 9.33 8.81 1.07
N ILE A 89 8.48 8.96 2.08
CA ILE A 89 8.86 9.50 3.38
C ILE A 89 9.56 8.39 4.19
N PRO A 90 10.84 8.58 4.58
CA PRO A 90 11.56 7.59 5.34
C PRO A 90 10.96 7.40 6.74
N SER A 91 11.22 6.23 7.33
CA SER A 91 10.82 5.93 8.70
C SER A 91 11.67 6.74 9.70
N PHE A 92 10.99 7.35 10.66
CA PHE A 92 11.58 8.03 11.79
C PHE A 92 11.18 7.32 13.09
N GLU A 93 11.70 7.78 14.23
CA GLU A 93 11.31 7.26 15.54
C GLU A 93 9.81 7.43 15.78
N THR A 94 9.28 8.62 15.51
CA THR A 94 7.84 8.91 15.51
C THR A 94 7.28 8.70 14.10
N ALA A 95 6.15 7.99 14.01
CA ALA A 95 5.48 7.82 12.73
C ALA A 95 5.05 9.17 12.13
N TYR A 96 5.27 9.35 10.83
CA TYR A 96 4.98 10.61 10.15
C TYR A 96 3.51 11.04 10.35
N THR A 97 2.56 10.11 10.24
CA THR A 97 1.13 10.39 10.43
C THR A 97 0.74 10.82 11.84
N SER A 98 1.60 10.56 12.83
CA SER A 98 1.43 10.97 14.22
C SER A 98 2.37 12.12 14.62
N SER A 99 3.14 12.64 13.70
CA SER A 99 4.10 13.72 13.95
C SER A 99 3.47 15.10 13.76
N ALA A 100 4.16 16.15 14.22
CA ALA A 100 3.78 17.55 13.98
C ALA A 100 3.76 17.92 12.48
N TYR A 101 4.37 17.10 11.63
CA TYR A 101 4.46 17.32 10.18
C TYR A 101 3.33 16.66 9.40
N SER A 102 2.47 15.87 10.06
CA SER A 102 1.43 15.05 9.41
C SER A 102 0.45 15.86 8.54
N ASN A 103 0.28 17.14 8.81
CA ASN A 103 -0.61 18.03 8.07
C ASN A 103 0.10 18.87 6.98
N GLN A 104 1.39 18.66 6.77
CA GLN A 104 2.12 19.39 5.74
C GLN A 104 1.79 18.85 4.35
N PRO A 105 1.67 19.71 3.33
CA PRO A 105 1.50 19.26 1.95
C PRO A 105 2.65 18.37 1.52
N VAL A 106 2.33 17.22 0.97
CA VAL A 106 3.31 16.23 0.49
C VAL A 106 3.00 15.88 -0.95
N GLU A 107 4.02 15.96 -1.82
CA GLU A 107 3.89 15.38 -3.15
C GLU A 107 3.96 13.85 -3.05
N SER A 108 3.05 13.17 -3.71
CA SER A 108 2.89 11.72 -3.63
C SER A 108 2.62 11.12 -5.01
N VAL A 109 2.79 9.80 -5.13
CA VAL A 109 2.35 9.10 -6.36
C VAL A 109 0.85 9.29 -6.60
N VAL A 110 0.06 9.48 -5.53
CA VAL A 110 -1.38 9.74 -5.60
C VAL A 110 -1.67 11.12 -6.19
N SER A 111 -0.99 12.18 -5.70
CA SER A 111 -1.14 13.53 -6.23
C SER A 111 -0.70 13.64 -7.70
N ILE A 112 0.33 12.88 -8.07
CA ILE A 112 0.79 12.77 -9.46
C ILE A 112 -0.28 12.06 -10.31
N ALA A 113 -0.85 10.94 -9.83
CA ALA A 113 -1.92 10.23 -10.53
C ALA A 113 -3.14 11.14 -10.76
N ASN A 114 -3.56 11.92 -9.74
CA ASN A 114 -4.63 12.90 -9.90
C ASN A 114 -4.33 13.95 -11.00
N LYS A 115 -3.11 14.50 -11.03
CA LYS A 115 -2.69 15.44 -12.08
C LYS A 115 -2.74 14.80 -13.48
N MET A 116 -2.62 13.48 -13.55
CA MET A 116 -2.74 12.69 -14.78
C MET A 116 -4.19 12.28 -15.10
N GLY A 117 -5.17 12.64 -14.26
CA GLY A 117 -6.59 12.37 -14.46
C GLY A 117 -7.07 11.02 -13.96
N TYR A 118 -6.34 10.37 -13.06
CA TYR A 118 -6.78 9.16 -12.40
C TYR A 118 -7.82 9.44 -11.31
N ASN A 119 -8.82 8.57 -11.18
CA ASN A 119 -9.68 8.49 -10.00
C ASN A 119 -8.96 7.72 -8.91
N THR A 120 -8.65 8.36 -7.78
CA THR A 120 -7.81 7.77 -6.74
C THR A 120 -8.60 7.36 -5.50
N SER A 121 -8.32 6.19 -4.93
CA SER A 121 -9.01 5.69 -3.73
C SER A 121 -8.09 4.86 -2.83
N PHE A 122 -8.34 4.97 -1.52
CA PHE A 122 -7.67 4.19 -0.49
C PHE A 122 -8.69 3.32 0.26
N PHE A 123 -8.34 2.06 0.44
CA PHE A 123 -9.16 1.05 1.12
C PHE A 123 -8.40 0.47 2.30
N HIS A 124 -9.01 0.47 3.48
CA HIS A 124 -8.43 -0.10 4.70
C HIS A 124 -9.53 -0.46 5.69
N GLY A 125 -9.78 -1.74 5.91
CA GLY A 125 -10.93 -2.24 6.69
C GLY A 125 -10.94 -1.88 8.18
N ALA A 126 -9.92 -1.20 8.70
CA ALA A 126 -9.89 -0.71 10.07
C ALA A 126 -10.81 0.49 10.29
N PRO A 127 -11.14 0.85 11.56
CA PRO A 127 -11.84 2.09 11.89
C PRO A 127 -11.17 3.30 11.25
N ASN A 128 -11.94 4.23 10.70
CA ASN A 128 -11.46 5.32 9.83
C ASN A 128 -10.38 6.22 10.45
N GLY A 129 -10.31 6.32 11.77
CA GLY A 129 -9.26 7.07 12.49
C GLY A 129 -7.95 6.30 12.75
N SER A 130 -7.91 5.00 12.45
CA SER A 130 -6.76 4.16 12.77
C SER A 130 -5.48 4.67 12.11
N MET A 131 -4.39 4.72 12.88
CA MET A 131 -3.05 5.14 12.45
C MET A 131 -2.99 6.52 11.75
N GLY A 132 -4.07 7.32 11.82
CA GLY A 132 -4.17 8.62 11.13
C GLY A 132 -4.34 8.50 9.62
N PHE A 133 -4.63 7.32 9.08
CA PHE A 133 -4.66 7.07 7.64
C PHE A 133 -5.74 7.84 6.90
N LEU A 134 -6.93 8.04 7.47
CA LEU A 134 -7.97 8.88 6.86
C LEU A 134 -7.48 10.32 6.63
N GLY A 135 -6.87 10.93 7.63
CA GLY A 135 -6.33 12.30 7.52
C GLY A 135 -5.20 12.36 6.51
N PHE A 136 -4.26 11.43 6.61
CA PHE A 136 -3.09 11.41 5.73
C PHE A 136 -3.44 11.05 4.27
N SER A 137 -4.43 10.20 4.03
CA SER A 137 -4.90 9.91 2.66
C SER A 137 -5.41 11.17 1.95
N LYS A 138 -6.09 12.07 2.68
CA LYS A 138 -6.51 13.38 2.15
C LYS A 138 -5.32 14.26 1.80
N ILE A 139 -4.28 14.29 2.65
CA ILE A 139 -3.04 15.03 2.39
C ILE A 139 -2.33 14.50 1.14
N LEU A 140 -2.30 13.18 0.95
CA LEU A 140 -1.73 12.55 -0.25
C LEU A 140 -2.54 12.83 -1.53
N GLY A 141 -3.80 13.26 -1.39
CA GLY A 141 -4.66 13.62 -2.50
C GLY A 141 -5.62 12.52 -2.97
N PHE A 142 -5.89 11.49 -2.19
CA PHE A 142 -6.93 10.51 -2.55
C PHE A 142 -8.30 11.18 -2.66
N ASN A 143 -9.02 10.88 -3.73
CA ASN A 143 -10.39 11.37 -3.94
C ASN A 143 -11.37 10.72 -2.96
N ASN A 144 -11.16 9.42 -2.66
CA ASN A 144 -12.04 8.65 -1.79
C ASN A 144 -11.23 7.81 -0.79
N TYR A 145 -11.78 7.65 0.40
CA TYR A 145 -11.34 6.72 1.43
C TYR A 145 -12.48 5.76 1.74
N TYR A 146 -12.17 4.48 1.87
CA TYR A 146 -13.12 3.43 2.23
C TYR A 146 -12.54 2.65 3.40
N GLY A 147 -13.11 2.85 4.57
CA GLY A 147 -12.78 2.16 5.80
C GLY A 147 -13.93 1.31 6.32
N LYS A 148 -13.88 1.03 7.63
CA LYS A 148 -14.95 0.32 8.33
C LYS A 148 -16.31 1.05 8.21
N ASP A 149 -16.28 2.39 8.28
CA ASP A 149 -17.52 3.19 8.26
C ASP A 149 -18.23 3.11 6.90
N GLU A 150 -17.48 3.14 5.78
CA GLU A 150 -18.03 2.98 4.44
C GLU A 150 -18.44 1.55 4.13
N TYR A 151 -17.81 0.56 4.76
CA TYR A 151 -18.23 -0.84 4.69
C TYR A 151 -19.59 -1.06 5.35
N ASN A 152 -19.81 -0.41 6.49
CA ASN A 152 -21.09 -0.31 7.19
C ASN A 152 -21.77 -1.66 7.52
N ASN A 153 -20.99 -2.69 7.86
CA ASN A 153 -21.51 -3.98 8.35
C ASN A 153 -20.60 -4.55 9.44
N ASP A 154 -21.02 -4.40 10.69
CA ASP A 154 -20.26 -4.83 11.85
C ASP A 154 -20.25 -6.36 12.05
N SER A 155 -21.06 -7.13 11.33
CA SER A 155 -21.04 -8.60 11.44
C SER A 155 -19.71 -9.21 10.94
N ASP A 156 -19.00 -8.50 10.09
CA ASP A 156 -17.70 -8.91 9.55
C ASP A 156 -16.52 -8.24 10.27
N TYR A 157 -16.77 -7.53 11.38
CA TYR A 157 -15.73 -6.95 12.22
C TYR A 157 -15.12 -8.02 13.13
N ASP A 158 -13.78 -8.12 13.15
CA ASP A 158 -13.02 -9.10 13.93
C ASP A 158 -13.05 -8.85 15.45
N GLY A 159 -13.62 -7.72 15.89
CA GLY A 159 -13.73 -7.30 17.29
C GLY A 159 -12.51 -6.53 17.79
N TYR A 160 -11.44 -6.39 17.00
CA TYR A 160 -10.19 -5.79 17.44
C TYR A 160 -9.59 -4.82 16.43
N TRP A 161 -9.21 -5.29 15.24
CA TRP A 161 -8.46 -4.53 14.25
C TRP A 161 -9.34 -3.90 13.16
N GLY A 162 -10.28 -4.68 12.61
CA GLY A 162 -11.07 -4.21 11.48
C GLY A 162 -12.02 -5.26 10.90
N ILE A 163 -12.54 -4.95 9.73
CA ILE A 163 -13.31 -5.89 8.93
C ILE A 163 -12.36 -6.97 8.39
N TRP A 164 -12.78 -8.25 8.49
CA TRP A 164 -12.02 -9.36 7.89
C TRP A 164 -11.67 -9.08 6.43
N ASP A 165 -10.44 -9.36 6.01
CA ASP A 165 -9.98 -9.03 4.65
C ASP A 165 -10.84 -9.66 3.56
N LEU A 166 -11.33 -10.89 3.72
CA LEU A 166 -12.12 -11.55 2.69
C LEU A 166 -13.42 -10.79 2.34
N PRO A 167 -14.32 -10.47 3.29
CA PRO A 167 -15.51 -9.66 3.01
C PRO A 167 -15.14 -8.23 2.58
N PHE A 168 -14.12 -7.62 3.17
CA PHE A 168 -13.68 -6.28 2.79
C PHE A 168 -13.13 -6.21 1.37
N LEU A 169 -12.41 -7.23 0.89
CA LEU A 169 -11.93 -7.30 -0.48
C LEU A 169 -13.06 -7.51 -1.49
N LYS A 170 -14.13 -8.22 -1.12
CA LYS A 170 -15.34 -8.31 -1.95
C LYS A 170 -16.00 -6.95 -2.13
N PHE A 171 -16.21 -6.22 -1.03
CA PHE A 171 -16.70 -4.84 -1.06
C PHE A 171 -15.77 -3.93 -1.90
N THR A 172 -14.46 -4.03 -1.68
CA THR A 172 -13.47 -3.26 -2.45
C THR A 172 -13.61 -3.52 -3.95
N LYS A 173 -13.78 -4.79 -4.34
CA LYS A 173 -14.01 -5.16 -5.75
C LYS A 173 -15.28 -4.50 -6.29
N GLU A 174 -16.40 -4.58 -5.57
CA GLU A 174 -17.68 -3.97 -5.99
C GLU A 174 -17.56 -2.46 -6.20
N VAL A 175 -16.82 -1.78 -5.32
CA VAL A 175 -16.54 -0.33 -5.47
C VAL A 175 -15.65 -0.06 -6.68
N ILE A 176 -14.60 -0.87 -6.89
CA ILE A 176 -13.67 -0.70 -8.02
C ILE A 176 -14.37 -0.96 -9.35
N ASP A 177 -15.23 -1.96 -9.44
CA ASP A 177 -15.99 -2.29 -10.66
C ASP A 177 -16.89 -1.14 -11.15
N GLN A 178 -17.23 -0.22 -10.26
CA GLN A 178 -18.08 0.96 -10.57
C GLN A 178 -17.26 2.22 -10.90
N LYS A 179 -15.92 2.15 -10.86
CA LYS A 179 -15.08 3.32 -11.10
C LYS A 179 -14.92 3.66 -12.57
N ASN A 180 -14.88 4.95 -12.83
CA ASN A 180 -14.45 5.44 -14.13
C ASN A 180 -12.93 5.29 -14.30
N GLU A 181 -12.52 4.84 -15.45
CA GLU A 181 -11.10 4.71 -15.84
C GLU A 181 -10.50 6.04 -16.32
N PRO A 182 -9.21 6.26 -16.15
CA PRO A 182 -8.27 5.43 -15.40
C PRO A 182 -8.43 5.60 -13.88
N PHE A 183 -8.20 4.54 -13.10
CA PHE A 183 -8.20 4.63 -11.65
C PHE A 183 -6.89 4.15 -11.03
N PHE A 184 -6.56 4.68 -9.85
CA PHE A 184 -5.47 4.23 -8.97
C PHE A 184 -6.06 3.94 -7.59
N SER A 185 -6.10 2.67 -7.21
CA SER A 185 -6.65 2.21 -5.95
C SER A 185 -5.56 1.56 -5.08
N THR A 186 -5.42 2.02 -3.85
CA THR A 186 -4.53 1.42 -2.85
C THR A 186 -5.36 0.64 -1.84
N ILE A 187 -4.99 -0.61 -1.58
CA ILE A 187 -5.68 -1.51 -0.66
C ILE A 187 -4.67 -1.93 0.39
N PHE A 188 -4.96 -1.63 1.67
CA PHE A 188 -4.14 -2.03 2.79
C PHE A 188 -4.91 -3.04 3.64
N THR A 189 -4.40 -4.28 3.73
CA THR A 189 -5.04 -5.39 4.47
C THR A 189 -4.88 -5.24 5.97
N VAL A 190 -5.68 -5.98 6.75
CA VAL A 190 -5.76 -5.86 8.21
C VAL A 190 -5.65 -7.20 8.92
N THR A 191 -6.27 -8.26 8.38
CA THR A 191 -6.51 -9.53 9.08
C THR A 191 -5.25 -10.21 9.64
N SER A 192 -4.11 -10.03 9.00
CA SER A 192 -2.83 -10.63 9.43
C SER A 192 -2.12 -9.84 10.54
N HIS A 193 -2.77 -8.87 11.18
CA HIS A 193 -2.18 -8.07 12.25
C HIS A 193 -2.16 -8.84 13.58
N GLU A 194 -1.03 -8.77 14.32
CA GLU A 194 -0.88 -9.33 15.65
C GLU A 194 -1.53 -8.42 16.71
N PRO A 195 -2.18 -8.95 17.76
CA PRO A 195 -2.51 -10.35 18.00
C PRO A 195 -3.56 -10.88 17.03
N TYR A 196 -3.39 -12.13 16.61
CA TYR A 196 -4.35 -12.83 15.77
C TYR A 196 -5.61 -13.14 16.59
N VAL A 197 -6.78 -12.89 16.05
CA VAL A 197 -8.10 -13.07 16.68
C VAL A 197 -8.90 -14.15 15.96
#